data_72fbd4e39bb188679f9b27c22652b08e
#
_entry.id   72fbd4e39bb188679f9b27c22652b08e
#
_cell.length_a   1.000
_cell.length_b   1.000
_cell.length_c   1.000
_cell.angle_alpha   90.00
_cell.angle_beta   90.00
_cell.angle_gamma   90.00
#
_symmetry.space_group_name_H-M   'P 1'
#
loop_
_entity.id
_entity.type
_entity.pdbx_description
1 polymer ?
#
loop_
_entity_poly.entity_id
_entity_poly.type
_entity_poly.pdbx_seq_one_letter_code
_entity_poly.pdbx_strand_id
1 'polypeptide(L)'
;MSDKYPENAEQELSQGGLSRRSFFKGAGALTGAALATTAFGGAVMSRESWAAAVSEAKQNIHVAPGDLDDYYGFWSGGHQGEVRVLGIPSMRELMRIPVFNVDSATGWGLTNESRHIMGESVKFLNGDCHHPHISMTDGKYDGKYLFINDKANSRVARIRLDIMKCDKMLTVPNVQAIHGLRLQK
;
A
#
# COMPACT_ATOMS: atom_id res chain seq x y z
N MET A 1 29.08 22.47 18.79
CA MET A 1 28.81 22.99 17.44
C MET A 1 27.38 22.66 17.13
N SER A 2 26.56 23.69 17.15
CA SER A 2 25.08 23.61 17.03
C SER A 2 24.75 24.06 15.61
N ASP A 3 24.40 23.12 14.75
CA ASP A 3 23.92 23.44 13.41
C ASP A 3 22.41 23.66 13.47
N LYS A 4 22.04 24.94 13.32
CA LYS A 4 20.68 25.40 13.18
C LYS A 4 20.15 25.01 11.78
N TYR A 5 19.04 24.28 11.77
CA TYR A 5 18.21 24.15 10.56
C TYR A 5 17.64 25.53 10.18
N PRO A 6 17.59 25.88 8.90
CA PRO A 6 17.03 27.16 8.48
C PRO A 6 15.50 27.18 8.67
N GLU A 7 15.04 28.20 9.35
CA GLU A 7 13.66 28.48 9.76
C GLU A 7 12.69 28.78 8.58
N ASN A 8 13.17 28.76 7.33
CA ASN A 8 12.40 29.19 6.17
C ASN A 8 11.76 28.04 5.32
N ALA A 9 11.88 26.79 5.76
CA ALA A 9 11.32 25.66 5.03
C ALA A 9 9.80 25.45 5.26
N GLU A 10 9.21 26.09 6.27
CA GLU A 10 7.78 25.93 6.57
C GLU A 10 6.87 26.94 5.87
N GLN A 11 7.39 27.97 5.25
CA GLN A 11 6.56 29.00 4.61
C GLN A 11 6.23 28.75 3.14
N GLU A 12 6.92 27.87 2.44
CA GLU A 12 6.59 27.57 1.03
C GLU A 12 5.55 26.45 0.82
N LEU A 13 5.17 25.72 1.86
CA LEU A 13 4.16 24.64 1.73
C LEU A 13 2.73 25.07 2.04
N SER A 14 2.48 26.36 2.28
CA SER A 14 1.14 26.87 2.64
C SER A 14 0.34 27.47 1.49
N GLN A 15 0.86 27.49 0.27
CA GLN A 15 0.12 28.02 -0.89
C GLN A 15 -0.23 26.90 -1.87
N GLY A 16 -1.42 26.31 -1.72
CA GLY A 16 -2.07 25.54 -2.77
C GLY A 16 -2.67 24.17 -2.42
N GLY A 17 -2.53 23.67 -1.23
CA GLY A 17 -3.08 22.37 -0.84
C GLY A 17 -4.46 22.49 -0.19
N LEU A 18 -5.51 21.97 -0.82
CA LEU A 18 -6.81 21.76 -0.17
C LEU A 18 -6.61 20.82 1.02
N SER A 19 -6.83 21.31 2.25
CA SER A 19 -6.70 20.46 3.44
C SER A 19 -7.76 19.35 3.40
N ARG A 20 -7.46 18.17 3.95
CA ARG A 20 -8.43 17.06 4.06
C ARG A 20 -9.75 17.50 4.71
N ARG A 21 -9.70 18.48 5.58
CA ARG A 21 -10.86 19.06 6.25
C ARG A 21 -11.74 19.92 5.34
N SER A 22 -11.16 20.61 4.36
CA SER A 22 -11.90 21.35 3.33
C SER A 22 -12.52 20.43 2.29
N PHE A 23 -11.88 19.29 1.98
CA PHE A 23 -12.43 18.27 1.10
C PHE A 23 -13.73 17.65 1.68
N PHE A 24 -13.72 17.28 2.96
CA PHE A 24 -14.92 16.72 3.61
C PHE A 24 -16.03 17.74 3.88
N LYS A 25 -15.71 19.02 4.05
CA LYS A 25 -16.73 20.06 4.15
C LYS A 25 -17.45 20.34 2.84
N GLY A 26 -16.76 20.13 1.70
CA GLY A 26 -17.37 20.23 0.37
C GLY A 26 -18.24 19.02 -0.01
N ALA A 27 -17.88 17.82 0.42
CA ALA A 27 -18.59 16.59 0.06
C ALA A 27 -19.92 16.39 0.83
N GLY A 28 -20.06 17.01 2.01
CA GLY A 28 -21.29 16.91 2.83
C GLY A 28 -22.44 17.79 2.38
N ALA A 29 -22.22 18.71 1.44
CA ALA A 29 -23.22 19.69 1.02
C ALA A 29 -23.98 19.31 -0.26
N LEU A 30 -23.76 18.11 -0.81
CA LEU A 30 -24.30 17.70 -2.13
C LEU A 30 -25.51 16.76 -2.08
N THR A 31 -26.06 16.47 -0.93
CA THR A 31 -27.34 15.77 -0.82
C THR A 31 -28.46 16.73 -0.41
N GLY A 32 -28.97 17.48 -1.36
CA GLY A 32 -30.23 18.18 -1.16
C GLY A 32 -30.15 19.70 -1.31
N ALA A 33 -30.88 20.16 -2.30
CA ALA A 33 -31.46 21.48 -2.43
C ALA A 33 -30.73 22.52 -3.30
N ALA A 34 -31.51 22.92 -4.21
CA ALA A 34 -31.54 24.17 -4.94
C ALA A 34 -31.12 25.41 -4.14
N LEU A 35 -30.36 26.27 -4.86
CA LEU A 35 -30.33 27.73 -4.71
C LEU A 35 -30.37 28.31 -3.28
N ALA A 36 -29.21 28.57 -2.73
CA ALA A 36 -29.02 29.70 -1.84
C ALA A 36 -27.70 30.38 -2.19
N THR A 37 -27.77 31.47 -2.90
CA THR A 37 -26.71 32.46 -3.03
C THR A 37 -26.46 33.09 -1.67
N THR A 38 -25.42 32.66 -0.97
CA THR A 38 -24.89 33.41 0.16
C THR A 38 -23.50 33.89 -0.19
N ALA A 39 -23.38 35.19 -0.20
CA ALA A 39 -22.16 35.96 -0.40
C ALA A 39 -21.18 35.70 0.75
N PHE A 40 -20.31 34.71 0.59
CA PHE A 40 -19.02 34.61 1.24
C PHE A 40 -18.05 34.04 0.20
N GLY A 41 -16.96 34.73 -0.07
CA GLY A 41 -16.03 34.55 -1.19
C GLY A 41 -15.35 33.17 -1.31
N GLY A 42 -16.13 32.12 -1.45
CA GLY A 42 -15.71 30.79 -1.87
C GLY A 42 -16.19 30.61 -3.31
N ALA A 43 -15.29 30.43 -4.25
CA ALA A 43 -15.62 30.10 -5.61
C ALA A 43 -16.48 28.83 -5.63
N VAL A 44 -17.78 28.97 -5.89
CA VAL A 44 -18.68 27.85 -6.14
C VAL A 44 -18.30 27.32 -7.51
N MET A 45 -17.66 26.17 -7.58
CA MET A 45 -17.40 25.50 -8.85
C MET A 45 -18.70 25.24 -9.58
N SER A 46 -18.78 25.61 -10.84
CA SER A 46 -19.95 25.29 -11.67
C SER A 46 -20.09 23.76 -11.81
N ARG A 47 -21.30 23.32 -12.14
CA ARG A 47 -21.56 21.89 -12.38
C ARG A 47 -20.67 21.34 -13.50
N GLU A 48 -20.40 22.17 -14.51
CA GLU A 48 -19.50 21.82 -15.61
C GLU A 48 -18.05 21.73 -15.15
N SER A 49 -17.57 22.66 -14.32
CA SER A 49 -16.22 22.60 -13.73
C SER A 49 -16.03 21.38 -12.86
N TRP A 50 -17.04 21.02 -12.07
CA TRP A 50 -17.03 19.80 -11.27
C TRP A 50 -17.03 18.54 -12.14
N ALA A 51 -17.89 18.49 -13.18
CA ALA A 51 -17.94 17.38 -14.12
C ALA A 51 -16.62 17.20 -14.87
N ALA A 52 -15.99 18.33 -15.29
CA ALA A 52 -14.67 18.31 -15.90
C ALA A 52 -13.59 17.80 -14.94
N ALA A 53 -13.57 18.29 -13.70
CA ALA A 53 -12.61 17.81 -12.67
C ALA A 53 -12.78 16.33 -12.34
N VAL A 54 -14.03 15.81 -12.28
CA VAL A 54 -14.30 14.39 -12.08
C VAL A 54 -13.90 13.57 -13.31
N SER A 55 -14.10 14.10 -14.52
CA SER A 55 -13.67 13.45 -15.76
C SER A 55 -12.14 13.38 -15.83
N GLU A 56 -11.45 14.47 -15.50
CA GLU A 56 -9.98 14.51 -15.44
C GLU A 56 -9.43 13.56 -14.37
N ALA A 57 -10.04 13.53 -13.17
CA ALA A 57 -9.67 12.57 -12.14
C ALA A 57 -9.85 11.12 -12.59
N LYS A 58 -10.94 10.81 -13.33
CA LYS A 58 -11.14 9.49 -13.91
C LYS A 58 -10.10 9.15 -14.99
N GLN A 59 -9.69 10.14 -15.80
CA GLN A 59 -8.63 9.93 -16.78
C GLN A 59 -7.28 9.65 -16.11
N ASN A 60 -6.98 10.30 -14.98
CA ASN A 60 -5.73 10.12 -14.25
C ASN A 60 -5.56 8.75 -13.60
N ILE A 61 -6.65 8.01 -13.37
CA ILE A 61 -6.62 6.64 -12.84
C ILE A 61 -6.85 5.57 -13.93
N HIS A 62 -7.15 5.99 -15.15
CA HIS A 62 -7.36 5.06 -16.26
C HIS A 62 -6.03 4.68 -16.89
N VAL A 63 -5.77 3.39 -16.93
CA VAL A 63 -4.67 2.80 -17.69
C VAL A 63 -5.29 1.95 -18.78
N ALA A 64 -5.02 2.28 -20.04
CA ALA A 64 -5.63 1.62 -21.20
C ALA A 64 -5.16 0.15 -21.30
N PRO A 65 -5.93 -0.72 -21.95
CA PRO A 65 -5.50 -2.09 -22.22
C PRO A 65 -4.17 -2.10 -23.00
N GLY A 66 -3.17 -2.81 -22.47
CA GLY A 66 -1.84 -2.90 -23.04
C GLY A 66 -0.84 -1.89 -22.46
N ASP A 67 -1.31 -0.86 -21.76
CA ASP A 67 -0.44 0.09 -21.09
C ASP A 67 -0.06 -0.40 -19.68
N LEU A 68 1.07 0.10 -19.19
CA LEU A 68 1.57 -0.17 -17.86
C LEU A 68 1.14 0.93 -16.89
N ASP A 69 0.96 0.55 -15.63
CA ASP A 69 0.85 1.52 -14.53
C ASP A 69 2.20 2.21 -14.29
N ASP A 70 2.18 3.45 -13.81
CA ASP A 70 3.39 4.25 -13.54
C ASP A 70 4.22 3.66 -12.39
N TYR A 71 3.53 3.08 -11.40
CA TYR A 71 4.15 2.49 -10.22
C TYR A 71 3.46 1.19 -9.81
N TYR A 72 4.14 0.43 -8.95
CA TYR A 72 3.61 -0.76 -8.30
C TYR A 72 3.60 -0.58 -6.80
N GLY A 73 2.48 -0.91 -6.17
CA GLY A 73 2.33 -0.94 -4.72
C GLY A 73 2.24 -2.38 -4.21
N PHE A 74 2.84 -2.62 -3.04
CA PHE A 74 2.74 -3.89 -2.33
C PHE A 74 1.80 -3.74 -1.14
N TRP A 75 0.74 -4.55 -1.10
CA TRP A 75 -0.31 -4.48 -0.11
C TRP A 75 -0.44 -5.80 0.63
N SER A 76 -0.68 -5.74 1.92
CA SER A 76 -0.98 -6.95 2.68
C SER A 76 -2.38 -7.48 2.33
N GLY A 77 -2.51 -8.79 2.17
CA GLY A 77 -3.79 -9.47 2.01
C GLY A 77 -4.48 -9.80 3.34
N GLY A 78 -3.93 -9.35 4.48
CA GLY A 78 -4.49 -9.64 5.79
C GLY A 78 -4.56 -11.15 6.05
N HIS A 79 -5.73 -11.64 6.43
CA HIS A 79 -5.95 -13.05 6.73
C HIS A 79 -5.83 -14.00 5.52
N GLN A 80 -5.74 -13.48 4.30
CA GLN A 80 -5.41 -14.30 3.14
C GLN A 80 -3.96 -14.81 3.17
N GLY A 81 -3.10 -14.23 4.02
CA GLY A 81 -1.72 -14.67 4.19
C GLY A 81 -0.85 -14.41 2.95
N GLU A 82 -1.19 -13.44 2.14
CA GLU A 82 -0.56 -13.12 0.86
C GLU A 82 -0.15 -11.65 0.76
N VAL A 83 0.68 -11.33 -0.20
CA VAL A 83 0.95 -9.98 -0.67
C VAL A 83 0.28 -9.77 -2.01
N ARG A 84 -0.37 -8.63 -2.19
CA ARG A 84 -0.94 -8.19 -3.47
C ARG A 84 -0.08 -7.12 -4.10
N VAL A 85 0.16 -7.26 -5.38
CA VAL A 85 0.80 -6.24 -6.20
C VAL A 85 -0.29 -5.49 -6.94
N LEU A 86 -0.40 -4.19 -6.68
CA LEU A 86 -1.37 -3.32 -7.33
C LEU A 86 -0.67 -2.33 -8.23
N GLY A 87 -1.23 -2.07 -9.39
CA GLY A 87 -0.80 -0.99 -10.26
C GLY A 87 -1.28 0.36 -9.74
N ILE A 88 -0.48 1.38 -9.91
CA ILE A 88 -0.80 2.76 -9.57
C ILE A 88 -0.57 3.62 -10.83
N PRO A 89 -1.57 4.35 -11.32
CA PRO A 89 -2.78 4.81 -10.64
C PRO A 89 -4.02 3.90 -10.76
N SER A 90 -4.02 2.84 -11.58
CA SER A 90 -5.24 2.07 -11.87
C SER A 90 -5.82 1.32 -10.68
N MET A 91 -5.04 1.03 -9.67
CA MET A 91 -5.38 0.19 -8.51
C MET A 91 -5.83 -1.23 -8.87
N ARG A 92 -5.56 -1.69 -10.10
CA ARG A 92 -5.84 -3.07 -10.51
C ARG A 92 -4.87 -4.04 -9.85
N GLU A 93 -5.38 -5.19 -9.45
CA GLU A 93 -4.56 -6.27 -8.94
C GLU A 93 -3.80 -6.92 -10.10
N LEU A 94 -2.48 -6.84 -10.06
CA LEU A 94 -1.59 -7.39 -11.08
C LEU A 94 -1.13 -8.80 -10.72
N MET A 95 -0.92 -9.06 -9.42
CA MET A 95 -0.40 -10.34 -8.95
C MET A 95 -0.73 -10.56 -7.48
N ARG A 96 -0.87 -11.82 -7.08
CA ARG A 96 -0.85 -12.29 -5.70
C ARG A 96 0.40 -13.12 -5.47
N ILE A 97 1.05 -12.89 -4.34
CA ILE A 97 2.20 -13.65 -3.89
C ILE A 97 1.79 -14.35 -2.60
N PRO A 98 1.52 -15.65 -2.62
CA PRO A 98 1.19 -16.41 -1.42
C PRO A 98 2.42 -16.48 -0.52
N VAL A 99 2.20 -16.32 0.78
CA VAL A 99 3.29 -16.24 1.77
C VAL A 99 3.03 -17.17 2.95
N PHE A 100 2.02 -16.87 3.77
CA PHE A 100 1.80 -17.56 5.04
C PHE A 100 0.74 -18.66 4.98
N ASN A 101 -0.16 -18.60 4.03
CA ASN A 101 -1.20 -19.62 3.83
C ASN A 101 -0.85 -20.53 2.67
N VAL A 102 -1.33 -21.76 2.74
CA VAL A 102 -1.27 -22.70 1.61
C VAL A 102 -2.17 -22.16 0.50
N ASP A 103 -1.66 -22.17 -0.71
CA ASP A 103 -2.40 -21.76 -1.90
C ASP A 103 -2.35 -22.84 -2.99
N SER A 104 -3.50 -23.42 -3.28
CA SER A 104 -3.61 -24.50 -4.26
C SER A 104 -3.44 -24.03 -5.71
N ALA A 105 -3.79 -22.77 -6.01
CA ALA A 105 -3.70 -22.22 -7.36
C ALA A 105 -2.25 -22.10 -7.83
N THR A 106 -1.32 -21.78 -6.92
CA THR A 106 0.11 -21.66 -7.21
C THR A 106 0.93 -22.87 -6.77
N GLY A 107 0.34 -23.80 -6.02
CA GLY A 107 1.04 -24.94 -5.40
C GLY A 107 1.85 -24.55 -4.15
N TRP A 108 1.72 -23.32 -3.66
CA TRP A 108 2.43 -22.86 -2.47
C TRP A 108 1.98 -23.64 -1.22
N GLY A 109 2.95 -24.17 -0.46
CA GLY A 109 2.70 -25.06 0.69
C GLY A 109 2.39 -26.51 0.29
N LEU A 110 2.30 -26.83 -1.01
CA LEU A 110 2.01 -28.17 -1.52
C LEU A 110 3.22 -28.82 -2.20
N THR A 111 4.16 -28.03 -2.71
CA THR A 111 5.43 -28.53 -3.29
C THR A 111 6.49 -28.75 -2.22
N ASN A 112 7.48 -29.59 -2.50
CA ASN A 112 8.60 -29.84 -1.57
C ASN A 112 9.39 -28.56 -1.28
N GLU A 113 9.60 -27.72 -2.30
CA GLU A 113 10.29 -26.44 -2.15
C GLU A 113 9.54 -25.52 -1.20
N SER A 114 8.26 -25.26 -1.44
CA SER A 114 7.45 -24.36 -0.63
C SER A 114 7.27 -24.89 0.80
N ARG A 115 7.13 -26.19 0.98
CA ARG A 115 7.10 -26.82 2.31
C ARG A 115 8.41 -26.65 3.06
N HIS A 116 9.54 -26.74 2.36
CA HIS A 116 10.85 -26.50 2.97
C HIS A 116 10.97 -25.04 3.45
N ILE A 117 10.50 -24.07 2.67
CA ILE A 117 10.50 -22.65 3.05
C ILE A 117 9.55 -22.37 4.21
N MET A 118 8.34 -22.90 4.15
CA MET A 118 7.32 -22.72 5.20
C MET A 118 7.68 -23.49 6.49
N GLY A 119 8.41 -24.61 6.39
CA GLY A 119 8.78 -25.44 7.53
C GLY A 119 7.57 -25.85 8.37
N GLU A 120 7.67 -25.72 9.69
CA GLU A 120 6.56 -25.98 10.62
C GLU A 120 5.34 -25.08 10.38
N SER A 121 5.52 -23.97 9.66
CA SER A 121 4.46 -23.02 9.37
C SER A 121 3.35 -23.58 8.47
N VAL A 122 3.60 -24.65 7.75
CA VAL A 122 2.55 -25.39 6.99
C VAL A 122 1.38 -25.83 7.86
N LYS A 123 1.62 -26.02 9.17
CA LYS A 123 0.60 -26.44 10.12
C LYS A 123 -0.38 -25.33 10.50
N PHE A 124 -0.04 -24.07 10.27
CA PHE A 124 -0.92 -22.96 10.58
C PHE A 124 -1.97 -22.80 9.49
N LEU A 125 -3.23 -22.77 9.89
CA LEU A 125 -4.35 -22.72 8.95
C LEU A 125 -4.54 -21.34 8.31
N ASN A 126 -4.12 -20.28 9.00
CA ASN A 126 -4.24 -18.92 8.53
C ASN A 126 -3.12 -18.03 9.06
N GLY A 127 -2.62 -17.17 8.20
CA GLY A 127 -1.74 -16.06 8.54
C GLY A 127 -2.54 -14.78 8.70
N ASP A 128 -1.85 -13.75 9.17
CA ASP A 128 -2.37 -12.39 9.23
C ASP A 128 -1.26 -11.42 8.78
N CYS A 129 -1.23 -11.17 7.48
CA CYS A 129 -0.23 -10.32 6.84
C CYS A 129 -0.37 -8.86 7.25
N HIS A 130 0.73 -8.26 7.69
CA HIS A 130 0.79 -6.84 8.03
C HIS A 130 2.07 -6.17 7.51
N HIS A 131 1.96 -4.90 7.20
CA HIS A 131 3.06 -3.95 6.98
C HIS A 131 4.22 -4.46 6.11
N PRO A 132 4.01 -4.65 4.80
CA PRO A 132 5.10 -4.97 3.90
C PRO A 132 6.13 -3.84 3.84
N HIS A 133 7.41 -4.17 3.78
CA HIS A 133 8.51 -3.21 3.72
C HIS A 133 9.57 -3.64 2.72
N ILE A 134 9.89 -2.78 1.78
CA ILE A 134 10.92 -3.04 0.75
C ILE A 134 12.30 -2.90 1.37
N SER A 135 13.24 -3.73 0.93
CA SER A 135 14.64 -3.67 1.34
C SER A 135 15.32 -2.37 0.90
N MET A 136 16.35 -2.01 1.65
CA MET A 136 17.11 -0.77 1.46
C MET A 136 18.60 -1.07 1.38
N THR A 137 19.29 -0.33 0.53
CA THR A 137 20.76 -0.26 0.47
C THR A 137 21.14 1.22 0.53
N ASP A 138 22.05 1.56 1.40
CA ASP A 138 22.51 2.94 1.64
C ASP A 138 21.38 3.95 1.85
N GLY A 139 20.35 3.53 2.59
CA GLY A 139 19.19 4.36 2.91
C GLY A 139 18.20 4.59 1.77
N LYS A 140 18.34 3.88 0.64
CA LYS A 140 17.42 3.94 -0.50
C LYS A 140 16.79 2.58 -0.74
N TYR A 141 15.54 2.57 -1.19
CA TYR A 141 14.88 1.35 -1.64
C TYR A 141 15.65 0.75 -2.81
N ASP A 142 15.98 -0.53 -2.71
CA ASP A 142 16.83 -1.22 -3.69
C ASP A 142 16.05 -2.20 -4.60
N GLY A 143 14.77 -2.42 -4.32
CA GLY A 143 13.89 -3.27 -5.12
C GLY A 143 14.26 -4.75 -5.11
N LYS A 144 15.12 -5.21 -4.19
CA LYS A 144 15.58 -6.62 -4.18
C LYS A 144 14.63 -7.52 -3.43
N TYR A 145 14.18 -7.08 -2.25
CA TYR A 145 13.37 -7.88 -1.35
C TYR A 145 12.21 -7.08 -0.78
N LEU A 146 11.15 -7.80 -0.48
CA LEU A 146 10.05 -7.34 0.35
C LEU A 146 9.99 -8.20 1.60
N PHE A 147 9.83 -7.58 2.74
CA PHE A 147 9.63 -8.26 4.02
C PHE A 147 8.22 -8.01 4.51
N ILE A 148 7.61 -9.03 5.09
CA ILE A 148 6.26 -8.96 5.63
C ILE A 148 6.17 -9.82 6.88
N ASN A 149 5.35 -9.41 7.83
CA ASN A 149 5.10 -10.16 9.05
C ASN A 149 3.71 -10.79 9.06
N ASP A 150 3.62 -11.90 9.77
CA ASP A 150 2.38 -12.55 10.19
C ASP A 150 2.15 -12.27 11.67
N LYS A 151 1.15 -11.45 11.93
CA LYS A 151 0.80 -11.06 13.30
C LYS A 151 0.19 -12.22 14.09
N ALA A 152 -0.57 -13.09 13.43
CA ALA A 152 -1.27 -14.19 14.11
C ALA A 152 -0.31 -15.26 14.65
N ASN A 153 0.78 -15.56 13.93
CA ASN A 153 1.67 -16.69 14.27
C ASN A 153 3.13 -16.26 14.46
N SER A 154 3.39 -14.98 14.65
CA SER A 154 4.72 -14.41 14.91
C SER A 154 5.80 -14.85 13.92
N ARG A 155 5.45 -14.78 12.62
CA ARG A 155 6.36 -15.14 11.52
C ARG A 155 6.80 -13.90 10.76
N VAL A 156 7.97 -13.97 10.17
CA VAL A 156 8.48 -12.98 9.21
C VAL A 156 8.87 -13.71 7.93
N ALA A 157 8.46 -13.18 6.81
CA ALA A 157 8.81 -13.73 5.50
C ALA A 157 9.58 -12.72 4.67
N ARG A 158 10.43 -13.24 3.79
CA ARG A 158 11.14 -12.50 2.75
C ARG A 158 10.65 -12.94 1.40
N ILE A 159 10.35 -11.97 0.55
CA ILE A 159 9.93 -12.16 -0.84
C ILE A 159 11.03 -11.61 -1.74
N ARG A 160 11.48 -12.37 -2.69
CA ARG A 160 12.36 -11.91 -3.77
C ARG A 160 11.52 -11.20 -4.82
N LEU A 161 11.86 -9.93 -5.09
CA LEU A 161 11.10 -9.11 -6.05
C LEU A 161 11.46 -9.40 -7.51
N ASP A 162 12.63 -9.98 -7.77
CA ASP A 162 13.03 -10.38 -9.12
C ASP A 162 12.22 -11.57 -9.67
N ILE A 163 11.70 -12.42 -8.78
CA ILE A 163 10.86 -13.58 -9.17
C ILE A 163 9.47 -13.54 -8.51
N MET A 164 9.16 -12.48 -7.77
CA MET A 164 7.89 -12.31 -7.06
C MET A 164 7.45 -13.52 -6.23
N LYS A 165 8.39 -14.09 -5.46
CA LYS A 165 8.18 -15.33 -4.70
C LYS A 165 8.79 -15.25 -3.31
N CYS A 166 8.08 -15.77 -2.32
CA CYS A 166 8.64 -15.96 -0.98
C CYS A 166 9.77 -17.01 -1.03
N ASP A 167 10.93 -16.67 -0.49
CA ASP A 167 12.11 -17.53 -0.48
C ASP A 167 12.59 -17.89 0.91
N LYS A 168 12.16 -17.15 1.93
CA LYS A 168 12.50 -17.43 3.33
C LYS A 168 11.36 -17.10 4.28
N MET A 169 11.23 -17.91 5.31
CA MET A 169 10.31 -17.68 6.41
C MET A 169 10.99 -18.01 7.74
N LEU A 170 10.72 -17.21 8.74
CA LEU A 170 11.24 -17.36 10.10
C LEU A 170 10.10 -17.23 11.09
N THR A 171 9.99 -18.16 12.02
CA THR A 171 9.16 -18.01 13.22
C THR A 171 10.01 -17.37 14.31
N VAL A 172 9.53 -16.26 14.88
CA VAL A 172 10.22 -15.55 15.96
C VAL A 172 9.73 -16.11 17.28
N PRO A 173 10.61 -16.75 18.07
CA PRO A 173 10.23 -17.37 19.34
C PRO A 173 9.94 -16.33 20.42
N ASN A 174 9.08 -16.68 21.36
CA ASN A 174 8.77 -15.89 22.56
C ASN A 174 8.23 -14.47 22.27
N VAL A 175 7.62 -14.28 21.10
CA VAL A 175 6.98 -13.02 20.70
C VAL A 175 5.56 -13.31 20.29
N GLN A 176 4.65 -12.44 20.68
CA GLN A 176 3.25 -12.47 20.22
C GLN A 176 2.95 -11.23 19.38
N ALA A 177 2.11 -11.42 18.38
CA ALA A 177 1.54 -10.34 17.59
C ALA A 177 2.58 -9.38 16.99
N ILE A 178 3.61 -9.91 16.31
CA ILE A 178 4.58 -9.10 15.55
C ILE A 178 3.81 -8.17 14.62
N HIS A 179 3.97 -6.87 14.80
CA HIS A 179 3.23 -5.87 14.06
C HIS A 179 4.14 -4.74 13.57
N GLY A 180 4.53 -4.84 12.33
CA GLY A 180 5.44 -3.90 11.68
C GLY A 180 6.90 -4.35 11.71
N LEU A 181 7.53 -4.13 10.59
CA LEU A 181 8.96 -4.33 10.36
C LEU A 181 9.60 -2.99 10.06
N ARG A 182 10.85 -2.86 10.49
CA ARG A 182 11.70 -1.73 10.11
C ARG A 182 13.03 -2.30 9.64
N LEU A 183 13.34 -2.08 8.38
CA LEU A 183 14.63 -2.46 7.82
C LEU A 183 15.64 -1.37 8.14
N GLN A 184 16.78 -1.80 8.62
CA GLN A 184 17.92 -0.92 8.86
C GLN A 184 18.83 -0.89 7.63
N LYS A 185 19.67 0.14 7.56
CA LYS A 185 20.70 0.29 6.51
C LYS A 185 21.70 -0.85 6.54
#